data_deca33d77334d7ec59bf3768770a1d03
#
_entry.id   deca33d77334d7ec59bf3768770a1d03
#
_cell.length_a   1.000
_cell.length_b   1.000
_cell.length_c   1.000
_cell.angle_alpha   90.00
_cell.angle_beta   90.00
_cell.angle_gamma   90.00
#
_symmetry.space_group_name_H-M   'P 1'
#
loop_
_entity.id
_entity.type
_entity.pdbx_description
1 polymer ?
#
loop_
_entity_poly.entity_id
_entity_poly.type
_entity_poly.pdbx_seq_one_letter_code
_entity_poly.pdbx_strand_id
1 'polypeptide(L)'
;MNDVVKRLEHYLRSHNQRKSIMALAYDAGFDLEHALAECGKTEPLANRFAQPLQFLLGYAAWTSSRDDESIVDGVAGHSLGEFLAVAIVKSVSWPDSLRLVLRCGAAMDAVHRIRPGAMSALLGFNMAETSKLCTDTLDTVPGALEIANVNLIDQIVVSGDLHCVEELERRAQTREGKRIVRLSIAGAAHSSIYADRDPMRAVLKNVSIVSPQIPLYLSTKSQRISNAKDVSSALAEVLANRVDWVRTLELLDAEQPGFSPELIFPDRSMASILKRAGYWSRMN
;
A
#
# COMPACT_ATOMS: atom_id res chain seq x y z
N MET A 1 -6.01 -11.85 -4.31
CA MET A 1 -6.62 -12.04 -2.98
C MET A 1 -6.49 -13.47 -2.45
N ASN A 2 -6.76 -14.51 -3.23
CA ASN A 2 -6.65 -15.92 -2.80
C ASN A 2 -5.29 -16.30 -2.16
N ASP A 3 -4.18 -15.69 -2.61
CA ASP A 3 -2.85 -15.94 -2.04
C ASP A 3 -2.69 -15.32 -0.63
N VAL A 4 -3.21 -14.11 -0.40
CA VAL A 4 -3.22 -13.47 0.92
C VAL A 4 -4.00 -14.30 1.93
N VAL A 5 -5.20 -14.78 1.55
CA VAL A 5 -6.05 -15.60 2.42
C VAL A 5 -5.37 -16.92 2.77
N LYS A 6 -4.85 -17.66 1.77
CA LYS A 6 -4.13 -18.92 2.00
C LYS A 6 -2.94 -18.77 2.95
N ARG A 7 -2.19 -17.67 2.82
CA ARG A 7 -1.06 -17.38 3.71
C ARG A 7 -1.52 -17.01 5.11
N LEU A 8 -2.57 -16.19 5.23
CA LEU A 8 -3.14 -15.84 6.54
C LEU A 8 -3.70 -17.09 7.24
N GLU A 9 -4.40 -17.97 6.51
CA GLU A 9 -4.86 -19.26 7.02
C GLU A 9 -3.72 -20.15 7.52
N HIS A 10 -2.54 -20.09 6.88
CA HIS A 10 -1.37 -20.81 7.37
C HIS A 10 -0.99 -20.36 8.79
N TYR A 11 -0.95 -19.05 9.06
CA TYR A 11 -0.68 -18.53 10.40
C TYR A 11 -1.82 -18.86 11.38
N LEU A 12 -3.07 -18.85 10.92
CA LEU A 12 -4.23 -19.20 11.75
C LEU A 12 -4.28 -20.67 12.18
N ARG A 13 -3.47 -21.56 11.59
CA ARG A 13 -3.31 -22.97 12.03
C ARG A 13 -2.44 -23.09 13.29
N SER A 14 -1.53 -22.16 13.54
CA SER A 14 -0.77 -22.09 14.78
C SER A 14 -1.64 -21.51 15.89
N HIS A 15 -1.74 -22.21 17.03
CA HIS A 15 -2.57 -21.78 18.17
C HIS A 15 -2.18 -20.39 18.67
N ASN A 16 -0.90 -20.13 18.84
CA ASN A 16 -0.39 -18.86 19.35
C ASN A 16 -0.62 -17.72 18.36
N GLN A 17 -0.31 -17.92 17.09
CA GLN A 17 -0.53 -16.93 16.03
C GLN A 17 -2.02 -16.62 15.84
N ARG A 18 -2.88 -17.66 15.85
CA ARG A 18 -4.33 -17.48 15.80
C ARG A 18 -4.83 -16.61 16.93
N LYS A 19 -4.43 -16.90 18.17
CA LYS A 19 -4.82 -16.11 19.34
C LYS A 19 -4.43 -14.64 19.19
N SER A 20 -3.20 -14.36 18.76
CA SER A 20 -2.68 -13.02 18.56
C SER A 20 -3.41 -12.27 17.44
N ILE A 21 -3.63 -12.91 16.28
CA ILE A 21 -4.36 -12.33 15.14
C ILE A 21 -5.83 -12.04 15.52
N MET A 22 -6.50 -12.99 16.16
CA MET A 22 -7.90 -12.82 16.58
C MET A 22 -8.05 -11.72 17.64
N ALA A 23 -7.12 -11.63 18.60
CA ALA A 23 -7.10 -10.56 19.60
C ALA A 23 -6.94 -9.19 18.93
N LEU A 24 -5.97 -9.05 18.01
CA LEU A 24 -5.77 -7.81 17.27
C LEU A 24 -7.00 -7.41 16.45
N ALA A 25 -7.62 -8.36 15.74
CA ALA A 25 -8.83 -8.11 14.97
C ALA A 25 -10.00 -7.67 15.89
N TYR A 26 -10.20 -8.36 17.01
CA TYR A 26 -11.20 -8.01 18.01
C TYR A 26 -10.99 -6.61 18.61
N ASP A 27 -9.77 -6.30 19.04
CA ASP A 27 -9.40 -4.99 19.63
C ASP A 27 -9.60 -3.84 18.64
N ALA A 28 -9.41 -4.10 17.35
CA ALA A 28 -9.65 -3.12 16.29
C ALA A 28 -11.14 -3.04 15.86
N GLY A 29 -11.98 -3.97 16.29
CA GLY A 29 -13.39 -4.06 15.88
C GLY A 29 -13.58 -4.65 14.49
N PHE A 30 -12.68 -5.56 14.05
CA PHE A 30 -12.74 -6.21 12.74
C PHE A 30 -13.26 -7.65 12.84
N ASP A 31 -14.35 -7.93 12.13
CA ASP A 31 -14.87 -9.29 12.00
C ASP A 31 -14.06 -10.07 10.97
N LEU A 32 -13.01 -10.73 11.44
CA LEU A 32 -12.10 -11.52 10.61
C LEU A 32 -12.79 -12.73 9.97
N GLU A 33 -13.69 -13.40 10.70
CA GLU A 33 -14.39 -14.59 10.20
C GLU A 33 -15.33 -14.22 9.05
N HIS A 34 -16.08 -13.12 9.21
CA HIS A 34 -16.90 -12.60 8.13
C HIS A 34 -16.04 -12.18 6.93
N ALA A 35 -14.94 -11.48 7.13
CA ALA A 35 -14.04 -11.06 6.03
C ALA A 35 -13.49 -12.25 5.26
N LEU A 36 -13.08 -13.32 5.94
CA LEU A 36 -12.62 -14.56 5.30
C LEU A 36 -13.76 -15.24 4.52
N ALA A 37 -14.99 -15.22 5.03
CA ALA A 37 -16.16 -15.77 4.35
C ALA A 37 -16.58 -15.00 3.08
N GLU A 38 -16.21 -13.70 2.99
CA GLU A 38 -16.45 -12.88 1.77
C GLU A 38 -15.42 -13.13 0.67
N CYS A 39 -14.27 -13.74 1.00
CA CYS A 39 -13.22 -14.01 0.02
C CYS A 39 -13.69 -14.98 -1.08
N GLY A 40 -13.50 -14.58 -2.33
CA GLY A 40 -13.91 -15.36 -3.50
C GLY A 40 -15.35 -15.12 -3.98
N LYS A 41 -16.17 -14.35 -3.25
CA LYS A 41 -17.54 -14.02 -3.69
C LYS A 41 -17.58 -12.90 -4.73
N THR A 42 -16.62 -11.97 -4.66
CA THR A 42 -16.48 -10.87 -5.62
C THR A 42 -15.01 -10.72 -6.04
N GLU A 43 -14.80 -10.22 -7.27
CA GLU A 43 -13.46 -9.93 -7.78
C GLU A 43 -13.50 -8.55 -8.46
N PRO A 44 -12.77 -7.54 -7.97
CA PRO A 44 -11.93 -7.58 -6.75
C PRO A 44 -12.74 -7.68 -5.44
N LEU A 45 -12.11 -8.24 -4.40
CA LEU A 45 -12.67 -8.19 -3.05
C LEU A 45 -12.76 -6.74 -2.58
N ALA A 46 -13.86 -6.39 -1.92
CA ALA A 46 -14.06 -5.06 -1.37
C ALA A 46 -12.90 -4.64 -0.44
N ASN A 47 -12.45 -3.38 -0.55
CA ASN A 47 -11.28 -2.87 0.16
C ASN A 47 -11.43 -2.94 1.68
N ARG A 48 -12.66 -2.79 2.21
CA ARG A 48 -12.97 -2.94 3.65
C ARG A 48 -12.61 -4.33 4.19
N PHE A 49 -12.45 -5.33 3.33
CA PHE A 49 -11.97 -6.68 3.69
C PHE A 49 -10.52 -6.90 3.21
N ALA A 50 -10.24 -6.52 1.96
CA ALA A 50 -8.94 -6.77 1.35
C ALA A 50 -7.79 -6.10 2.10
N GLN A 51 -7.94 -4.84 2.48
CA GLN A 51 -6.90 -4.07 3.16
C GLN A 51 -6.59 -4.63 4.56
N PRO A 52 -7.60 -4.86 5.45
CA PRO A 52 -7.34 -5.46 6.77
C PRO A 52 -6.74 -6.86 6.71
N LEU A 53 -7.17 -7.71 5.76
CA LEU A 53 -6.60 -9.04 5.60
C LEU A 53 -5.12 -9.00 5.23
N GLN A 54 -4.72 -8.07 4.35
CA GLN A 54 -3.31 -7.86 4.02
C GLN A 54 -2.51 -7.32 5.20
N PHE A 55 -3.08 -6.38 5.97
CA PHE A 55 -2.45 -5.88 7.19
C PHE A 55 -2.24 -7.00 8.22
N LEU A 56 -3.26 -7.82 8.49
CA LEU A 56 -3.16 -8.96 9.41
C LEU A 56 -2.14 -10.00 8.96
N LEU A 57 -2.00 -10.23 7.64
CA LEU A 57 -0.93 -11.07 7.11
C LEU A 57 0.45 -10.48 7.43
N GLY A 58 0.64 -9.18 7.23
CA GLY A 58 1.88 -8.50 7.57
C GLY A 58 2.19 -8.54 9.07
N TYR A 59 1.18 -8.32 9.92
CA TYR A 59 1.29 -8.49 11.38
C TYR A 59 1.71 -9.90 11.76
N ALA A 60 1.03 -10.92 11.21
CA ALA A 60 1.36 -12.32 11.50
C ALA A 60 2.79 -12.68 11.08
N ALA A 61 3.20 -12.25 9.90
CA ALA A 61 4.55 -12.49 9.40
C ALA A 61 5.59 -11.81 10.27
N TRP A 62 5.39 -10.55 10.64
CA TRP A 62 6.28 -9.80 11.52
C TRP A 62 6.44 -10.46 12.88
N THR A 63 5.33 -10.82 13.53
CA THR A 63 5.34 -11.38 14.90
C THR A 63 5.74 -12.85 14.96
N SER A 64 5.76 -13.57 13.83
CA SER A 64 6.21 -14.97 13.78
C SER A 64 7.70 -15.12 13.47
N SER A 65 8.30 -14.15 12.79
CA SER A 65 9.69 -14.22 12.35
C SER A 65 10.67 -13.50 13.28
N ARG A 66 10.17 -12.78 14.28
CA ARG A 66 10.99 -11.92 15.14
C ARG A 66 10.60 -12.03 16.60
N ASP A 67 11.62 -12.05 17.45
CA ASP A 67 11.48 -11.81 18.87
C ASP A 67 11.40 -10.29 19.11
N ASP A 68 10.90 -9.86 20.27
CA ASP A 68 10.81 -8.44 20.66
C ASP A 68 12.17 -7.71 20.63
N GLU A 69 13.29 -8.46 20.68
CA GLU A 69 14.66 -7.96 20.68
C GLU A 69 15.29 -7.87 19.27
N SER A 70 14.58 -8.28 18.23
CA SER A 70 15.11 -8.22 16.86
C SER A 70 15.40 -6.78 16.45
N ILE A 71 16.66 -6.47 16.20
CA ILE A 71 17.11 -5.14 15.79
C ILE A 71 16.83 -4.98 14.29
N VAL A 72 16.16 -3.89 13.92
CA VAL A 72 16.06 -3.41 12.54
C VAL A 72 16.60 -2.00 12.47
N ASP A 73 17.39 -1.71 11.45
CA ASP A 73 18.05 -0.41 11.29
C ASP A 73 17.09 0.66 10.75
N GLY A 74 15.96 0.24 10.16
CA GLY A 74 14.92 1.11 9.67
C GLY A 74 13.76 0.32 9.05
N VAL A 75 12.65 1.00 8.84
CA VAL A 75 11.45 0.42 8.22
C VAL A 75 10.97 1.32 7.10
N ALA A 76 10.65 0.73 5.95
CA ALA A 76 10.03 1.43 4.84
C ALA A 76 8.64 0.86 4.54
N GLY A 77 7.66 1.73 4.31
CA GLY A 77 6.30 1.36 3.94
C GLY A 77 5.96 1.76 2.50
N HIS A 78 5.34 0.84 1.75
CA HIS A 78 4.78 1.09 0.43
C HIS A 78 3.26 1.02 0.51
N SER A 79 2.56 2.14 0.29
CA SER A 79 1.08 2.19 0.31
C SER A 79 0.51 1.63 1.62
N LEU A 80 -0.29 0.55 1.59
CA LEU A 80 -0.80 -0.14 2.78
C LEU A 80 0.31 -0.49 3.79
N GLY A 81 1.52 -0.77 3.29
CA GLY A 81 2.69 -1.05 4.13
C GLY A 81 3.10 0.11 5.04
N GLU A 82 2.64 1.33 4.78
CA GLU A 82 2.88 2.48 5.67
C GLU A 82 2.20 2.30 7.03
N PHE A 83 1.00 1.71 7.05
CA PHE A 83 0.30 1.40 8.32
C PHE A 83 1.02 0.30 9.13
N LEU A 84 1.61 -0.69 8.45
CA LEU A 84 2.46 -1.68 9.11
C LEU A 84 3.74 -1.03 9.63
N ALA A 85 4.38 -0.20 8.81
CA ALA A 85 5.62 0.47 9.16
C ALA A 85 5.49 1.32 10.43
N VAL A 86 4.42 2.14 10.55
CA VAL A 86 4.21 2.97 11.75
C VAL A 86 3.93 2.15 13.01
N ALA A 87 3.33 0.95 12.88
CA ALA A 87 3.13 0.04 14.00
C ALA A 87 4.44 -0.64 14.42
N ILE A 88 5.24 -1.09 13.47
CA ILE A 88 6.55 -1.72 13.71
C ILE A 88 7.50 -0.76 14.44
N VAL A 89 7.57 0.50 14.02
CA VAL A 89 8.42 1.51 14.68
C VAL A 89 7.81 2.06 15.98
N LYS A 90 6.72 1.45 16.45
CA LYS A 90 6.00 1.82 17.69
C LYS A 90 5.49 3.28 17.70
N SER A 91 5.28 3.86 16.53
CA SER A 91 4.72 5.21 16.41
C SER A 91 3.20 5.23 16.60
N VAL A 92 2.53 4.15 16.17
CA VAL A 92 1.09 3.90 16.35
C VAL A 92 0.92 2.48 16.88
N SER A 93 -0.04 2.25 17.77
CA SER A 93 -0.34 0.90 18.27
C SER A 93 -0.85 -0.02 17.14
N TRP A 94 -0.64 -1.33 17.26
CA TRP A 94 -1.17 -2.31 16.30
C TRP A 94 -2.70 -2.22 16.14
N PRO A 95 -3.50 -2.14 17.22
CA PRO A 95 -4.94 -1.98 17.09
C PRO A 95 -5.34 -0.67 16.39
N ASP A 96 -4.67 0.44 16.70
CA ASP A 96 -4.97 1.72 16.05
C ASP A 96 -4.57 1.72 14.58
N SER A 97 -3.41 1.13 14.24
CA SER A 97 -3.01 0.96 12.83
C SER A 97 -4.03 0.14 12.04
N LEU A 98 -4.55 -0.95 12.62
CA LEU A 98 -5.61 -1.72 11.97
C LEU A 98 -6.93 -0.93 11.86
N ARG A 99 -7.31 -0.12 12.87
CA ARG A 99 -8.47 0.79 12.77
C ARG A 99 -8.33 1.80 11.64
N LEU A 100 -7.13 2.34 11.44
CA LEU A 100 -6.82 3.24 10.31
C LEU A 100 -6.98 2.51 8.98
N VAL A 101 -6.49 1.28 8.86
CA VAL A 101 -6.65 0.44 7.66
C VAL A 101 -8.11 0.14 7.38
N LEU A 102 -8.90 -0.20 8.40
CA LEU A 102 -10.35 -0.41 8.27
C LEU A 102 -11.05 0.83 7.73
N ARG A 103 -10.69 2.00 8.24
CA ARG A 103 -11.24 3.28 7.78
C ARG A 103 -10.83 3.59 6.35
N CYS A 104 -9.57 3.33 6.01
CA CYS A 104 -9.03 3.49 4.66
C CYS A 104 -9.81 2.62 3.65
N GLY A 105 -9.96 1.33 3.91
CA GLY A 105 -10.69 0.40 3.05
C GLY A 105 -12.17 0.77 2.89
N ALA A 106 -12.83 1.17 3.99
CA ALA A 106 -14.22 1.62 3.95
C ALA A 106 -14.39 2.91 3.13
N ALA A 107 -13.45 3.86 3.24
CA ALA A 107 -13.45 5.08 2.45
C ALA A 107 -13.25 4.80 0.95
N MET A 108 -12.34 3.88 0.61
CA MET A 108 -12.13 3.45 -0.77
C MET A 108 -13.42 2.86 -1.37
N ASP A 109 -14.11 1.97 -0.66
CA ASP A 109 -15.36 1.38 -1.12
C ASP A 109 -16.48 2.43 -1.25
N ALA A 110 -16.59 3.37 -0.30
CA ALA A 110 -17.58 4.42 -0.34
C ALA A 110 -17.40 5.36 -1.54
N VAL A 111 -16.16 5.74 -1.84
CA VAL A 111 -15.84 6.56 -3.01
C VAL A 111 -16.08 5.79 -4.30
N HIS A 112 -15.60 4.54 -4.39
CA HIS A 112 -15.75 3.72 -5.59
C HIS A 112 -17.21 3.49 -5.99
N ARG A 113 -18.11 3.40 -5.00
CA ARG A 113 -19.56 3.21 -5.25
C ARG A 113 -20.19 4.38 -5.98
N ILE A 114 -19.77 5.61 -5.71
CA ILE A 114 -20.33 6.84 -6.31
C ILE A 114 -19.48 7.37 -7.47
N ARG A 115 -18.21 7.01 -7.51
CA ARG A 115 -17.25 7.39 -8.54
C ARG A 115 -16.34 6.19 -8.81
N PRO A 116 -16.76 5.29 -9.73
CA PRO A 116 -15.95 4.13 -10.07
C PRO A 116 -14.58 4.53 -10.57
N GLY A 117 -13.54 3.99 -9.94
CA GLY A 117 -12.15 4.24 -10.28
C GLY A 117 -11.40 2.93 -10.52
N ALA A 118 -10.21 3.05 -11.11
CA ALA A 118 -9.33 1.93 -11.37
C ALA A 118 -7.86 2.32 -11.24
N MET A 119 -7.01 1.31 -11.18
CA MET A 119 -5.55 1.45 -11.21
C MET A 119 -4.95 0.46 -12.20
N SER A 120 -3.92 0.90 -12.96
CA SER A 120 -3.22 0.04 -13.91
C SER A 120 -1.72 0.25 -13.86
N ALA A 121 -0.98 -0.86 -13.81
CA ALA A 121 0.48 -0.85 -13.89
C ALA A 121 0.92 -0.86 -15.36
N LEU A 122 1.75 0.11 -15.72
CA LEU A 122 2.38 0.28 -17.02
C LEU A 122 3.83 -0.20 -16.91
N LEU A 123 4.11 -1.34 -17.53
CA LEU A 123 5.42 -1.99 -17.51
C LEU A 123 6.19 -1.66 -18.79
N GLY A 124 7.41 -1.19 -18.65
CA GLY A 124 8.25 -0.68 -19.75
C GLY A 124 8.01 0.79 -20.08
N PHE A 125 7.12 1.49 -19.36
CA PHE A 125 6.87 2.91 -19.51
C PHE A 125 7.64 3.72 -18.48
N ASN A 126 8.34 4.75 -18.91
CA ASN A 126 8.95 5.71 -18.00
C ASN A 126 7.99 6.85 -17.61
N MET A 127 8.44 7.72 -16.69
CA MET A 127 7.64 8.83 -16.16
C MET A 127 7.14 9.78 -17.26
N ALA A 128 8.01 10.17 -18.21
CA ALA A 128 7.66 11.13 -19.26
C ALA A 128 6.62 10.55 -20.24
N GLU A 129 6.79 9.28 -20.63
CA GLU A 129 5.84 8.57 -21.50
C GLU A 129 4.49 8.41 -20.82
N THR A 130 4.48 8.06 -19.52
CA THR A 130 3.25 7.89 -18.74
C THR A 130 2.53 9.22 -18.55
N SER A 131 3.26 10.30 -18.20
CA SER A 131 2.68 11.64 -18.08
C SER A 131 2.05 12.10 -19.37
N LYS A 132 2.77 11.92 -20.51
CA LYS A 132 2.22 12.24 -21.82
C LYS A 132 0.95 11.45 -22.12
N LEU A 133 0.94 10.15 -21.82
CA LEU A 133 -0.21 9.29 -22.06
C LEU A 133 -1.42 9.71 -21.22
N CYS A 134 -1.20 10.14 -19.97
CA CYS A 134 -2.27 10.70 -19.13
C CYS A 134 -2.82 12.00 -19.73
N THR A 135 -1.95 12.93 -20.14
CA THR A 135 -2.36 14.19 -20.79
C THR A 135 -3.14 13.94 -22.06
N ASP A 136 -2.59 13.14 -22.99
CA ASP A 136 -3.27 12.82 -24.28
C ASP A 136 -4.62 12.13 -24.05
N THR A 137 -4.80 11.41 -22.96
CA THR A 137 -6.07 10.78 -22.60
C THR A 137 -7.06 11.83 -22.09
N LEU A 138 -6.63 12.70 -21.17
CA LEU A 138 -7.48 13.73 -20.58
C LEU A 138 -7.89 14.82 -21.59
N ASP A 139 -7.13 15.04 -22.65
CA ASP A 139 -7.49 15.95 -23.76
C ASP A 139 -8.76 15.50 -24.48
N THR A 140 -9.11 14.22 -24.39
CA THR A 140 -10.27 13.64 -25.10
C THR A 140 -11.33 13.04 -24.19
N VAL A 141 -10.95 12.67 -22.97
CA VAL A 141 -11.84 12.03 -21.99
C VAL A 141 -11.75 12.82 -20.67
N PRO A 142 -12.79 13.59 -20.31
CA PRO A 142 -12.78 14.37 -19.08
C PRO A 142 -12.86 13.47 -17.86
N GLY A 143 -12.09 13.81 -16.80
CA GLY A 143 -12.07 13.07 -15.55
C GLY A 143 -10.77 13.27 -14.78
N ALA A 144 -10.50 12.38 -13.83
CA ALA A 144 -9.23 12.30 -13.13
C ALA A 144 -8.40 11.12 -13.65
N LEU A 145 -7.12 11.35 -13.88
CA LEU A 145 -6.16 10.33 -14.30
C LEU A 145 -4.75 10.81 -13.94
N GLU A 146 -4.07 10.10 -13.06
CA GLU A 146 -2.82 10.55 -12.47
C GLU A 146 -1.83 9.41 -12.30
N ILE A 147 -0.56 9.75 -12.15
CA ILE A 147 0.47 8.79 -11.74
C ILE A 147 0.33 8.56 -10.23
N ALA A 148 -0.06 7.34 -9.87
CA ALA A 148 -0.30 6.89 -8.51
C ALA A 148 0.96 6.34 -7.84
N ASN A 149 1.73 5.49 -8.55
CA ASN A 149 2.95 4.89 -8.01
C ASN A 149 4.10 4.96 -9.02
N VAL A 150 5.28 5.31 -8.53
CA VAL A 150 6.55 5.18 -9.23
C VAL A 150 7.32 4.04 -8.56
N ASN A 151 7.11 2.82 -9.05
CA ASN A 151 7.70 1.62 -8.43
C ASN A 151 9.14 1.36 -8.93
N LEU A 152 9.40 1.64 -10.20
CA LEU A 152 10.69 1.62 -10.88
C LEU A 152 10.71 2.69 -11.96
N ILE A 153 11.88 2.99 -12.52
CA ILE A 153 12.01 3.95 -13.62
C ILE A 153 11.17 3.59 -14.85
N ASP A 154 10.83 2.31 -14.99
CA ASP A 154 10.05 1.72 -16.10
C ASP A 154 8.84 0.89 -15.61
N GLN A 155 8.39 1.13 -14.38
CA GLN A 155 7.17 0.52 -13.82
C GLN A 155 6.37 1.57 -13.06
N ILE A 156 5.40 2.15 -13.75
CA ILE A 156 4.57 3.24 -13.27
C ILE A 156 3.13 2.73 -13.10
N VAL A 157 2.45 3.14 -12.05
CA VAL A 157 1.03 2.87 -11.87
C VAL A 157 0.25 4.15 -12.08
N VAL A 158 -0.81 4.08 -12.86
CA VAL A 158 -1.80 5.16 -13.03
C VAL A 158 -3.06 4.83 -12.25
N SER A 159 -3.76 5.88 -11.82
CA SER A 159 -4.99 5.80 -11.06
C SER A 159 -5.93 6.92 -11.47
N GLY A 160 -7.23 6.65 -11.50
CA GLY A 160 -8.20 7.65 -11.89
C GLY A 160 -9.61 7.11 -12.07
N ASP A 161 -10.47 7.89 -12.70
CA ASP A 161 -11.80 7.46 -13.08
C ASP A 161 -11.72 6.25 -14.02
N LEU A 162 -12.61 5.29 -13.82
CA LEU A 162 -12.58 4.01 -14.54
C LEU A 162 -12.47 4.20 -16.05
N HIS A 163 -13.33 5.05 -16.62
CA HIS A 163 -13.36 5.30 -18.07
C HIS A 163 -12.08 5.99 -18.60
N CYS A 164 -11.41 6.83 -17.78
CA CYS A 164 -10.13 7.42 -18.15
C CYS A 164 -9.01 6.39 -18.14
N VAL A 165 -8.98 5.50 -17.14
CA VAL A 165 -8.01 4.41 -17.08
C VAL A 165 -8.21 3.44 -18.24
N GLU A 166 -9.44 3.08 -18.59
CA GLU A 166 -9.77 2.22 -19.74
C GLU A 166 -9.30 2.82 -21.06
N GLU A 167 -9.53 4.10 -21.28
CA GLU A 167 -9.04 4.78 -22.49
C GLU A 167 -7.51 4.84 -22.53
N LEU A 168 -6.85 5.12 -21.39
CA LEU A 168 -5.40 5.07 -21.32
C LEU A 168 -4.85 3.68 -21.68
N GLU A 169 -5.45 2.63 -21.12
CA GLU A 169 -5.06 1.24 -21.44
C GLU A 169 -5.18 0.94 -22.94
N ARG A 170 -6.30 1.33 -23.56
CA ARG A 170 -6.54 1.16 -25.02
C ARG A 170 -5.46 1.85 -25.85
N ARG A 171 -5.05 3.08 -25.48
CA ARG A 171 -3.99 3.84 -26.17
C ARG A 171 -2.62 3.20 -25.97
N ALA A 172 -2.38 2.65 -24.76
CA ALA A 172 -1.09 2.08 -24.40
C ALA A 172 -0.86 0.68 -25.01
N GLN A 173 -1.90 -0.11 -25.28
CA GLN A 173 -1.82 -1.47 -25.84
C GLN A 173 -1.12 -1.54 -27.21
N THR A 174 -1.09 -0.46 -27.97
CA THR A 174 -0.49 -0.41 -29.30
C THR A 174 1.05 -0.25 -29.29
N ARG A 175 1.67 -0.18 -28.12
CA ARG A 175 3.12 0.09 -27.97
C ARG A 175 3.89 -1.21 -27.81
N GLU A 176 4.74 -1.51 -28.79
CA GLU A 176 5.57 -2.72 -28.80
C GLU A 176 6.52 -2.78 -27.59
N GLY A 177 6.71 -3.98 -27.03
CA GLY A 177 7.60 -4.21 -25.89
C GLY A 177 7.06 -3.71 -24.54
N LYS A 178 5.83 -3.18 -24.50
CA LYS A 178 5.19 -2.64 -23.28
C LYS A 178 4.00 -3.49 -22.85
N ARG A 179 3.75 -3.54 -21.55
CA ARG A 179 2.66 -4.33 -21.00
C ARG A 179 1.87 -3.53 -19.98
N ILE A 180 0.56 -3.68 -20.01
CA ILE A 180 -0.37 -3.08 -19.08
C ILE A 180 -1.02 -4.18 -18.25
N VAL A 181 -1.15 -3.93 -16.95
CA VAL A 181 -1.77 -4.86 -16.01
C VAL A 181 -2.77 -4.07 -15.16
N ARG A 182 -4.06 -4.32 -15.37
CA ARG A 182 -5.10 -3.81 -14.49
C ARG A 182 -4.91 -4.41 -13.10
N LEU A 183 -4.86 -3.57 -12.06
CA LEU A 183 -4.73 -4.03 -10.69
C LEU A 183 -6.10 -4.50 -10.16
N SER A 184 -6.09 -5.59 -9.38
CA SER A 184 -7.29 -6.11 -8.72
C SER A 184 -7.59 -5.32 -7.43
N ILE A 185 -7.81 -4.01 -7.61
CA ILE A 185 -8.13 -3.04 -6.56
C ILE A 185 -9.36 -2.26 -7.03
N ALA A 186 -10.42 -2.21 -6.22
CA ALA A 186 -11.57 -1.39 -6.49
C ALA A 186 -11.31 0.06 -6.05
N GLY A 187 -11.26 0.99 -7.01
CA GLY A 187 -11.05 2.40 -6.73
C GLY A 187 -9.76 2.97 -7.30
N ALA A 188 -9.57 4.27 -7.07
CA ALA A 188 -8.48 5.08 -7.60
C ALA A 188 -7.58 5.60 -6.48
N ALA A 189 -6.97 4.70 -5.70
CA ALA A 189 -6.05 5.11 -4.64
C ALA A 189 -4.87 5.93 -5.19
N HIS A 190 -4.30 6.78 -4.35
CA HIS A 190 -3.18 7.65 -4.66
C HIS A 190 -3.48 8.66 -5.79
N SER A 191 -4.68 9.26 -5.74
CA SER A 191 -5.13 10.25 -6.71
C SER A 191 -5.89 11.41 -6.04
N SER A 192 -6.05 12.51 -6.77
CA SER A 192 -6.82 13.69 -6.33
C SER A 192 -8.28 13.40 -6.02
N ILE A 193 -8.82 12.25 -6.44
CA ILE A 193 -10.17 11.79 -6.10
C ILE A 193 -10.38 11.73 -4.57
N TYR A 194 -9.30 11.58 -3.80
CA TYR A 194 -9.32 11.56 -2.33
C TYR A 194 -8.84 12.87 -1.69
N ALA A 195 -8.37 13.87 -2.43
CA ALA A 195 -7.76 15.08 -1.89
C ALA A 195 -8.73 15.91 -1.03
N ASP A 196 -9.97 16.08 -1.50
CA ASP A 196 -11.01 16.84 -0.78
C ASP A 196 -11.81 15.99 0.21
N ARG A 197 -11.52 14.70 0.25
CA ARG A 197 -12.23 13.72 1.07
C ARG A 197 -11.27 13.17 2.11
N ASP A 198 -11.11 13.87 3.22
CA ASP A 198 -10.20 13.45 4.27
C ASP A 198 -10.82 12.39 5.19
N PRO A 199 -10.89 11.12 4.74
CA PRO A 199 -11.52 10.07 5.52
C PRO A 199 -10.72 9.71 6.77
N MET A 200 -9.44 10.11 6.81
CA MET A 200 -8.50 9.70 7.85
C MET A 200 -8.43 10.68 9.01
N ARG A 201 -8.58 12.00 8.77
CA ARG A 201 -8.42 13.01 9.82
C ARG A 201 -9.32 12.83 11.03
N ALA A 202 -10.57 12.41 10.82
CA ALA A 202 -11.50 12.23 11.93
C ALA A 202 -11.06 11.09 12.85
N VAL A 203 -10.51 10.01 12.28
CA VAL A 203 -10.01 8.86 13.04
C VAL A 203 -8.67 9.19 13.69
N LEU A 204 -7.76 9.86 12.98
CA LEU A 204 -6.45 10.25 13.49
C LEU A 204 -6.51 11.12 14.74
N LYS A 205 -7.57 11.91 14.94
CA LYS A 205 -7.78 12.69 16.17
C LYS A 205 -7.89 11.84 17.44
N ASN A 206 -8.29 10.57 17.28
CA ASN A 206 -8.48 9.64 18.39
C ASN A 206 -7.36 8.59 18.48
N VAL A 207 -6.33 8.71 17.66
CA VAL A 207 -5.17 7.80 17.63
C VAL A 207 -4.00 8.47 18.35
N SER A 208 -3.41 7.76 19.30
CA SER A 208 -2.16 8.20 19.93
C SER A 208 -1.01 7.97 18.96
N ILE A 209 -0.36 9.05 18.54
CA ILE A 209 0.80 9.01 17.64
C ILE A 209 2.01 9.57 18.37
N VAL A 210 3.10 8.80 18.40
CA VAL A 210 4.38 9.23 18.97
C VAL A 210 5.45 9.26 17.89
N SER A 211 6.56 9.92 18.16
CA SER A 211 7.70 9.91 17.26
C SER A 211 8.24 8.49 17.05
N PRO A 212 8.63 8.10 15.82
CA PRO A 212 9.22 6.80 15.54
C PRO A 212 10.47 6.55 16.40
N GLN A 213 10.61 5.32 16.92
CA GLN A 213 11.76 4.94 17.75
C GLN A 213 12.98 4.51 16.91
N ILE A 214 12.73 4.09 15.67
CA ILE A 214 13.75 3.74 14.67
C ILE A 214 13.45 4.47 13.35
N PRO A 215 14.43 4.59 12.43
CA PRO A 215 14.21 5.25 11.14
C PRO A 215 12.99 4.73 10.40
N LEU A 216 12.10 5.63 9.98
CA LEU A 216 10.87 5.34 9.26
C LEU A 216 10.87 6.09 7.93
N TYR A 217 10.57 5.37 6.84
CA TYR A 217 10.48 5.92 5.50
C TYR A 217 9.11 5.61 4.92
N LEU A 218 8.34 6.65 4.59
CA LEU A 218 7.02 6.50 4.02
C LEU A 218 7.02 6.97 2.56
N SER A 219 6.61 6.08 1.68
CA SER A 219 6.70 6.25 0.23
C SER A 219 5.79 7.37 -0.32
N THR A 220 4.68 7.66 0.38
CA THR A 220 3.78 8.78 0.04
C THR A 220 4.35 10.16 0.41
N LYS A 221 5.41 10.21 1.19
CA LYS A 221 6.17 11.43 1.52
C LYS A 221 7.55 11.46 0.89
N SER A 222 8.09 10.29 0.50
CA SER A 222 9.44 10.12 -0.06
C SER A 222 10.52 10.79 0.80
N GLN A 223 10.39 10.65 2.11
CA GLN A 223 11.31 11.22 3.10
C GLN A 223 11.36 10.36 4.37
N ARG A 224 12.44 10.53 5.14
CA ARG A 224 12.53 10.01 6.49
C ARG A 224 11.57 10.76 7.41
N ILE A 225 10.78 10.01 8.17
CA ILE A 225 9.83 10.55 9.15
C ILE A 225 10.47 10.46 10.55
N SER A 226 10.52 11.58 11.26
CA SER A 226 11.21 11.69 12.56
C SER A 226 10.32 12.12 13.72
N ASN A 227 9.10 12.55 13.45
CA ASN A 227 8.22 13.06 14.49
C ASN A 227 6.75 12.68 14.28
N ALA A 228 5.97 12.74 15.35
CA ALA A 228 4.54 12.35 15.36
C ALA A 228 3.67 13.17 14.40
N LYS A 229 3.99 14.45 14.20
CA LYS A 229 3.21 15.34 13.30
C LYS A 229 3.35 14.88 11.85
N ASP A 230 4.55 14.51 11.42
CA ASP A 230 4.80 14.03 10.07
C ASP A 230 4.18 12.64 9.84
N VAL A 231 4.19 11.75 10.86
CA VAL A 231 3.43 10.49 10.81
C VAL A 231 1.95 10.77 10.59
N SER A 232 1.36 11.65 11.40
CA SER A 232 -0.07 12.01 11.29
C SER A 232 -0.41 12.59 9.91
N SER A 233 0.43 13.49 9.39
CA SER A 233 0.25 14.08 8.05
C SER A 233 0.35 13.03 6.95
N ALA A 234 1.30 12.12 7.03
CA ALA A 234 1.45 11.05 6.03
C ALA A 234 0.22 10.14 6.00
N LEU A 235 -0.22 9.66 7.16
CA LEU A 235 -1.39 8.79 7.27
C LEU A 235 -2.71 9.50 6.88
N ALA A 236 -2.82 10.82 7.10
CA ALA A 236 -3.97 11.59 6.66
C ALA A 236 -4.11 11.62 5.14
N GLU A 237 -3.00 11.72 4.44
CA GLU A 237 -2.94 11.95 3.00
C GLU A 237 -2.62 10.68 2.19
N VAL A 238 -2.56 9.52 2.84
CA VAL A 238 -2.08 8.27 2.23
C VAL A 238 -2.85 7.88 0.96
N LEU A 239 -4.16 8.15 0.88
CA LEU A 239 -4.98 7.84 -0.29
C LEU A 239 -4.86 8.87 -1.43
N ALA A 240 -4.46 10.11 -1.10
CA ALA A 240 -4.35 11.19 -2.07
C ALA A 240 -2.94 11.33 -2.66
N ASN A 241 -1.91 11.02 -1.86
CA ASN A 241 -0.53 11.22 -2.27
C ASN A 241 0.01 10.07 -3.11
N ARG A 242 0.79 10.44 -4.12
CA ARG A 242 1.54 9.49 -4.95
C ARG A 242 2.56 8.72 -4.11
N VAL A 243 2.67 7.43 -4.37
CA VAL A 243 3.75 6.58 -3.87
C VAL A 243 4.98 6.75 -4.77
N ASP A 244 6.10 7.22 -4.23
CA ASP A 244 7.37 7.29 -4.95
C ASP A 244 8.37 6.33 -4.32
N TRP A 245 8.32 5.07 -4.77
CA TRP A 245 9.15 4.01 -4.23
C TRP A 245 10.60 4.11 -4.69
N VAL A 246 10.82 4.57 -5.92
CA VAL A 246 12.19 4.85 -6.44
C VAL A 246 12.90 5.82 -5.51
N ARG A 247 12.26 6.97 -5.24
CA ARG A 247 12.83 7.98 -4.36
C ARG A 247 13.04 7.49 -2.93
N THR A 248 12.12 6.64 -2.44
CA THR A 248 12.25 6.03 -1.10
C THR A 248 13.47 5.11 -1.01
N LEU A 249 13.72 4.28 -2.03
CA LEU A 249 14.88 3.40 -2.09
C LEU A 249 16.19 4.17 -2.25
N GLU A 250 16.21 5.22 -3.07
CA GLU A 250 17.37 6.12 -3.20
C GLU A 250 17.73 6.80 -1.89
N LEU A 251 16.73 7.25 -1.13
CA LEU A 251 16.93 7.86 0.19
C LEU A 251 17.49 6.86 1.20
N LEU A 252 16.94 5.64 1.21
CA LEU A 252 17.45 4.55 2.05
C LEU A 252 18.91 4.24 1.75
N ASP A 253 19.28 4.14 0.47
CA ASP A 253 20.66 3.83 0.07
C ASP A 253 21.63 4.99 0.38
N ALA A 254 21.14 6.23 0.33
CA ALA A 254 21.93 7.40 0.69
C ALA A 254 22.17 7.53 2.20
N GLU A 255 21.15 7.22 3.04
CA GLU A 255 21.27 7.31 4.50
C GLU A 255 21.88 6.06 5.12
N GLN A 256 21.72 4.90 4.50
CA GLN A 256 22.21 3.59 4.94
C GLN A 256 22.88 2.84 3.78
N PRO A 257 24.07 3.27 3.34
CA PRO A 257 24.75 2.67 2.21
C PRO A 257 24.94 1.16 2.39
N GLY A 258 24.50 0.40 1.36
CA GLY A 258 24.64 -1.06 1.41
C GLY A 258 23.57 -1.76 2.25
N PHE A 259 22.45 -1.10 2.59
CA PHE A 259 21.35 -1.74 3.32
C PHE A 259 20.87 -3.02 2.62
N SER A 260 20.47 -4.00 3.41
CA SER A 260 19.90 -5.27 2.93
C SER A 260 18.43 -5.30 3.28
N PRO A 261 17.51 -5.15 2.30
CA PRO A 261 16.09 -5.14 2.59
C PRO A 261 15.60 -6.55 2.94
N GLU A 262 14.73 -6.63 3.93
CA GLU A 262 13.96 -7.82 4.25
C GLU A 262 12.48 -7.54 4.02
N LEU A 263 11.81 -8.42 3.27
CA LEU A 263 10.36 -8.33 3.10
C LEU A 263 9.66 -8.95 4.30
N ILE A 264 8.75 -8.20 4.92
CA ILE A 264 7.97 -8.69 6.08
C ILE A 264 7.22 -9.98 5.72
N PHE A 265 6.64 -10.04 4.52
CA PHE A 265 6.06 -11.27 3.99
C PHE A 265 6.42 -11.43 2.51
N PRO A 266 6.50 -12.66 2.01
CA PRO A 266 6.88 -12.91 0.62
C PRO A 266 5.84 -12.34 -0.35
N ASP A 267 6.07 -11.13 -0.86
CA ASP A 267 5.32 -10.50 -1.94
C ASP A 267 6.14 -10.58 -3.23
N ARG A 268 5.64 -11.36 -4.20
CA ARG A 268 6.31 -11.56 -5.48
C ARG A 268 6.47 -10.26 -6.27
N SER A 269 5.52 -9.33 -6.11
CA SER A 269 5.58 -8.04 -6.79
C SER A 269 6.69 -7.19 -6.21
N MET A 270 6.71 -7.00 -4.88
CA MET A 270 7.75 -6.23 -4.21
C MET A 270 9.13 -6.87 -4.34
N ALA A 271 9.22 -8.20 -4.22
CA ALA A 271 10.47 -8.94 -4.48
C ALA A 271 11.01 -8.69 -5.89
N SER A 272 10.14 -8.68 -6.91
CA SER A 272 10.51 -8.35 -8.29
C SER A 272 10.97 -6.90 -8.44
N ILE A 273 10.30 -5.96 -7.77
CA ILE A 273 10.68 -4.54 -7.76
C ILE A 273 12.08 -4.38 -7.15
N LEU A 274 12.33 -4.94 -5.97
CA LEU A 274 13.63 -4.85 -5.29
C LEU A 274 14.75 -5.52 -6.10
N LYS A 275 14.47 -6.66 -6.75
CA LYS A 275 15.42 -7.33 -7.64
C LYS A 275 15.80 -6.44 -8.83
N ARG A 276 14.82 -5.84 -9.50
CA ARG A 276 15.05 -4.95 -10.65
C ARG A 276 15.69 -3.63 -10.26
N ALA A 277 15.44 -3.14 -9.05
CA ALA A 277 16.09 -1.97 -8.48
C ALA A 277 17.53 -2.23 -8.01
N GLY A 278 18.03 -3.49 -8.07
CA GLY A 278 19.40 -3.84 -7.70
C GLY A 278 19.61 -4.15 -6.20
N TYR A 279 18.54 -4.26 -5.42
CA TYR A 279 18.65 -4.52 -3.97
C TYR A 279 18.51 -5.99 -3.60
N TRP A 280 18.09 -6.86 -4.51
CA TRP A 280 17.85 -8.29 -4.23
C TRP A 280 19.12 -9.07 -3.88
N SER A 281 20.25 -8.75 -4.48
CA SER A 281 21.54 -9.40 -4.19
C SER A 281 22.05 -9.15 -2.77
N ARG A 282 21.40 -8.22 -2.06
CA ARG A 282 21.68 -7.86 -0.66
C ARG A 282 20.74 -8.57 0.32
N MET A 283 19.77 -9.37 -0.21
CA MET A 283 18.84 -10.17 0.59
C MET A 283 19.44 -11.58 0.70
N ASN A 284 19.84 -11.96 1.88
CA ASN A 284 20.32 -13.32 2.20
C ASN A 284 19.18 -14.21 2.68
#